data_37a3c7f002456dcbcd43fad68ecb5239
#
_entry.id   37a3c7f002456dcbcd43fad68ecb5239
#
_cell.length_a   1.000
_cell.length_b   1.000
_cell.length_c   1.000
_cell.angle_alpha   90.00
_cell.angle_beta   90.00
_cell.angle_gamma   90.00
#
_symmetry.space_group_name_H-M   'P 1'
#
loop_
_entity.id
_entity.type
_entity.pdbx_description
1 polymer ?
#
loop_
_entity_poly.entity_id
_entity_poly.type
_entity_poly.pdbx_seq_one_letter_code
_entity_poly.pdbx_strand_id
1 'polypeptide(L)'
;NVIFPEDKQIEIIGTDKNEISKKINVLLDDPSVDIIIAGGVLVSYAVLERDDLTKPIFAPLIINLPKEIAIGKNMVSGKKNLNYIVSNLDLKSEIINFSKIKNFKKLSVLIGKEMENILNQMPGFSVDGINVEFIKMNNENMPELLEKIKNSEVVALGPIKELSEKNQHILLNSINENKIPSFSIFSLEDGNFQTLAQYSFEKEYNKRIRTMAVNISQYLDGKKLSDLPIYIEANQPELILNMESIKKTGIWPDWTILAEAKLINFIPNSSPNSMNLKELIQIALNNSPKINILKKELDLASLNIDKVKSNYKPKIDANATAMIIDEDRAASILTPVEKTLNAGVTLTQVILNEDLNMNKDILIKQREIKKAEIKKAELDLVLETAEAYMAVLKVESSAKIQKNNLELTKRNLELAKERKEAGISGQADIYRFESELSKSISSLVETMLNIDIAKTNLKRIINYNLQQPLELVNIDFNSGDFLTSNSEFFKYISNQNNTNLLIDFMHEMAM
;
A
#
# COMPACT_ATOMS: atom_id res chain seq x y z
N ASN A 1 -14.76 38.16 -24.08
CA ASN A 1 -14.16 36.79 -24.10
C ASN A 1 -12.68 36.90 -23.79
N VAL A 2 -12.18 36.14 -22.81
CA VAL A 2 -10.76 36.00 -22.54
C VAL A 2 -10.27 34.81 -23.34
N ILE A 3 -9.18 34.97 -24.09
CA ILE A 3 -8.56 33.88 -24.89
C ILE A 3 -7.19 33.60 -24.31
N PHE A 4 -6.82 32.35 -24.19
CA PHE A 4 -5.51 31.84 -23.75
C PHE A 4 -4.82 31.15 -24.93
N PRO A 5 -4.10 31.88 -25.79
CA PRO A 5 -3.45 31.28 -26.96
C PRO A 5 -2.35 30.28 -26.52
N GLU A 6 -2.27 29.12 -27.14
CA GLU A 6 -1.28 28.10 -26.80
C GLU A 6 0.18 28.59 -27.04
N ASP A 7 0.37 29.37 -28.09
CA ASP A 7 1.66 29.96 -28.45
C ASP A 7 2.17 31.06 -27.47
N LYS A 8 1.29 31.51 -26.55
CA LYS A 8 1.61 32.48 -25.48
C LYS A 8 1.73 31.83 -24.11
N GLN A 9 1.54 30.52 -24.00
CA GLN A 9 1.76 29.77 -22.77
C GLN A 9 3.24 29.42 -22.66
N ILE A 10 3.93 30.07 -21.71
CA ILE A 10 5.36 29.85 -21.48
C ILE A 10 5.56 29.03 -20.22
N GLU A 11 5.98 27.79 -20.40
CA GLU A 11 6.40 26.95 -19.27
C GLU A 11 7.81 27.34 -18.83
N ILE A 12 7.98 27.49 -17.52
CA ILE A 12 9.26 27.81 -16.89
C ILE A 12 9.73 26.57 -16.12
N ILE A 13 10.76 25.92 -16.63
CA ILE A 13 11.40 24.77 -15.98
C ILE A 13 12.67 25.29 -15.32
N GLY A 14 12.68 25.35 -13.97
CA GLY A 14 13.84 25.78 -13.19
C GLY A 14 13.56 26.95 -12.25
N THR A 15 14.60 27.30 -11.50
CA THR A 15 14.55 28.27 -10.38
C THR A 15 15.39 29.52 -10.61
N ASP A 16 15.94 29.71 -11.82
CA ASP A 16 16.77 30.87 -12.13
C ASP A 16 15.95 32.14 -12.31
N LYS A 17 16.08 33.08 -11.37
CA LYS A 17 15.39 34.38 -11.41
C LYS A 17 15.63 35.16 -12.71
N ASN A 18 16.82 35.05 -13.32
CA ASN A 18 17.13 35.71 -14.57
C ASN A 18 16.37 35.12 -15.76
N GLU A 19 16.24 33.80 -15.78
CA GLU A 19 15.48 33.11 -16.81
C GLU A 19 13.96 33.43 -16.66
N ILE A 20 13.42 33.40 -15.44
CA ILE A 20 12.05 33.80 -15.14
C ILE A 20 11.80 35.23 -15.62
N SER A 21 12.69 36.16 -15.27
CA SER A 21 12.56 37.57 -15.66
C SER A 21 12.61 37.77 -17.17
N LYS A 22 13.48 37.06 -17.89
CA LYS A 22 13.54 37.10 -19.37
C LYS A 22 12.22 36.63 -20.01
N LYS A 23 11.65 35.52 -19.50
CA LYS A 23 10.38 34.99 -20.03
C LYS A 23 9.19 35.93 -19.74
N ILE A 24 9.18 36.58 -18.58
CA ILE A 24 8.17 37.60 -18.26
C ILE A 24 8.32 38.78 -19.23
N ASN A 25 9.54 39.26 -19.52
CA ASN A 25 9.74 40.36 -20.44
C ASN A 25 9.28 40.03 -21.86
N VAL A 26 9.42 38.82 -22.35
CA VAL A 26 8.87 38.39 -23.65
C VAL A 26 7.36 38.67 -23.74
N LEU A 27 6.61 38.37 -22.69
CA LEU A 27 5.15 38.64 -22.65
C LEU A 27 4.83 40.15 -22.45
N LEU A 28 5.68 40.85 -21.68
CA LEU A 28 5.49 42.29 -21.47
C LEU A 28 5.72 43.08 -22.77
N ASP A 29 6.67 42.65 -23.59
CA ASP A 29 7.02 43.32 -24.85
C ASP A 29 6.16 42.90 -26.05
N ASP A 30 5.39 41.81 -25.94
CA ASP A 30 4.54 41.30 -27.02
C ASP A 30 3.24 42.11 -27.17
N PRO A 31 3.06 42.89 -28.25
CA PRO A 31 1.87 43.75 -28.40
C PRO A 31 0.54 42.99 -28.53
N SER A 32 0.56 41.68 -28.78
CA SER A 32 -0.62 40.83 -28.85
C SER A 32 -1.13 40.31 -27.50
N VAL A 33 -0.39 40.57 -26.40
CA VAL A 33 -0.74 40.18 -25.05
C VAL A 33 -1.30 41.37 -24.27
N ASP A 34 -2.56 41.29 -23.87
CA ASP A 34 -3.20 42.34 -23.10
C ASP A 34 -3.08 42.13 -21.58
N ILE A 35 -3.11 40.87 -21.11
CA ILE A 35 -3.08 40.48 -19.70
C ILE A 35 -2.13 39.30 -19.54
N ILE A 36 -1.35 39.29 -18.45
CA ILE A 36 -0.45 38.22 -18.13
C ILE A 36 -0.93 37.53 -16.84
N ILE A 37 -0.96 36.18 -16.85
CA ILE A 37 -1.16 35.38 -15.63
C ILE A 37 0.19 34.76 -15.23
N ALA A 38 0.73 35.20 -14.11
CA ALA A 38 1.99 34.73 -13.55
C ALA A 38 1.76 33.50 -12.66
N GLY A 39 1.58 32.32 -13.27
CA GLY A 39 1.28 31.06 -12.58
C GLY A 39 2.48 30.51 -11.81
N GLY A 40 2.23 29.97 -10.62
CA GLY A 40 3.23 29.35 -9.75
C GLY A 40 3.90 30.32 -8.77
N VAL A 41 4.52 29.74 -7.72
CA VAL A 41 5.08 30.51 -6.60
C VAL A 41 6.22 31.42 -7.06
N LEU A 42 7.23 30.86 -7.74
CA LEU A 42 8.44 31.59 -8.12
C LEU A 42 8.14 32.74 -9.10
N VAL A 43 7.25 32.49 -10.07
CA VAL A 43 6.86 33.52 -11.05
C VAL A 43 6.03 34.61 -10.38
N SER A 44 5.14 34.24 -9.45
CA SER A 44 4.36 35.21 -8.66
C SER A 44 5.26 36.12 -7.81
N TYR A 45 6.32 35.58 -7.19
CA TYR A 45 7.30 36.41 -6.46
C TYR A 45 8.12 37.28 -7.41
N ALA A 46 8.54 36.75 -8.55
CA ALA A 46 9.32 37.52 -9.52
C ALA A 46 8.58 38.77 -10.03
N VAL A 47 7.26 38.69 -10.24
CA VAL A 47 6.46 39.84 -10.62
C VAL A 47 6.14 40.74 -9.42
N LEU A 48 6.06 40.20 -8.21
CA LEU A 48 5.79 40.94 -6.98
C LEU A 48 6.92 41.93 -6.64
N GLU A 49 8.17 41.53 -6.90
CA GLU A 49 9.38 42.34 -6.67
C GLU A 49 9.60 43.45 -7.72
N ARG A 50 8.79 43.48 -8.79
CA ARG A 50 8.96 44.46 -9.91
C ARG A 50 8.08 45.66 -9.79
N ASP A 51 8.61 46.81 -10.18
CA ASP A 51 7.90 48.09 -10.30
C ASP A 51 7.78 48.58 -11.75
N ASP A 52 8.44 47.86 -12.68
CA ASP A 52 8.51 48.19 -14.12
C ASP A 52 7.44 47.49 -14.97
N LEU A 53 6.37 47.04 -14.36
CA LEU A 53 5.29 46.32 -15.05
C LEU A 53 4.48 47.26 -15.96
N THR A 54 4.60 47.04 -17.28
CA THR A 54 3.89 47.85 -18.31
C THR A 54 2.49 47.36 -18.60
N LYS A 55 2.21 46.08 -18.37
CA LYS A 55 0.90 45.43 -18.59
C LYS A 55 0.28 44.91 -17.30
N PRO A 56 -1.03 44.69 -17.26
CA PRO A 56 -1.70 44.09 -16.13
C PRO A 56 -1.26 42.63 -15.93
N ILE A 57 -0.83 42.33 -14.72
CA ILE A 57 -0.43 40.99 -14.32
C ILE A 57 -1.27 40.51 -13.16
N PHE A 58 -1.67 39.23 -13.23
CA PHE A 58 -2.37 38.50 -12.16
C PHE A 58 -1.47 37.38 -11.65
N ALA A 59 -1.10 37.45 -10.36
CA ALA A 59 -0.24 36.46 -9.70
C ALA A 59 -1.08 35.65 -8.68
N PRO A 60 -1.43 34.40 -8.98
CA PRO A 60 -2.41 33.65 -8.17
C PRO A 60 -1.86 33.10 -6.87
N LEU A 61 -0.56 33.08 -6.63
CA LEU A 61 0.02 32.33 -5.53
C LEU A 61 1.23 33.03 -4.90
N ILE A 62 0.98 33.82 -3.89
CA ILE A 62 2.01 34.36 -2.98
C ILE A 62 1.88 33.62 -1.64
N ILE A 63 2.91 32.90 -1.25
CA ILE A 63 3.05 32.24 0.05
C ILE A 63 3.89 33.14 0.95
N ASN A 64 3.41 33.50 2.14
CA ASN A 64 4.12 34.39 3.07
C ASN A 64 4.52 35.72 2.45
N LEU A 65 3.58 36.64 2.34
CA LEU A 65 3.83 37.98 1.80
C LEU A 65 5.02 38.64 2.55
N PRO A 66 6.05 39.13 1.84
CA PRO A 66 7.15 39.87 2.46
C PRO A 66 6.63 41.02 3.31
N LYS A 67 7.20 41.21 4.52
CA LYS A 67 6.75 42.25 5.48
C LYS A 67 6.90 43.67 4.95
N GLU A 68 7.80 43.84 3.96
CA GLU A 68 8.06 45.13 3.30
C GLU A 68 6.94 45.54 2.35
N ILE A 69 6.08 44.61 1.93
CA ILE A 69 4.95 44.92 1.06
C ILE A 69 3.78 45.35 1.95
N ALA A 70 3.57 46.64 1.99
CA ALA A 70 2.44 47.21 2.74
C ALA A 70 1.11 46.73 2.15
N ILE A 71 0.38 45.91 2.93
CA ILE A 71 -1.00 45.57 2.62
C ILE A 71 -1.82 46.85 2.78
N GLY A 72 -2.50 47.28 1.71
CA GLY A 72 -3.42 48.39 1.78
C GLY A 72 -4.50 48.20 2.85
N LYS A 73 -4.98 49.27 3.47
CA LYS A 73 -5.96 49.22 4.59
C LYS A 73 -7.20 48.34 4.33
N ASN A 74 -7.50 48.03 3.07
CA ASN A 74 -8.65 47.23 2.65
C ASN A 74 -8.26 45.87 2.06
N MET A 75 -7.05 45.31 2.34
CA MET A 75 -6.58 44.07 1.75
C MET A 75 -6.64 44.03 0.22
N VAL A 76 -6.22 45.12 -0.41
CA VAL A 76 -6.13 45.29 -1.87
C VAL A 76 -4.67 45.30 -2.33
N SER A 77 -4.44 45.09 -3.63
CA SER A 77 -3.11 44.97 -4.20
C SER A 77 -2.21 46.19 -3.97
N GLY A 78 -2.78 47.40 -4.08
CA GLY A 78 -2.04 48.66 -3.97
C GLY A 78 -1.03 48.90 -5.12
N LYS A 79 -0.75 47.95 -5.99
CA LYS A 79 0.16 48.07 -7.13
C LYS A 79 -0.59 48.36 -8.42
N LYS A 80 -0.07 49.28 -9.25
CA LYS A 80 -0.76 49.79 -10.43
C LYS A 80 -1.11 48.71 -11.46
N ASN A 81 -0.17 47.87 -11.79
CA ASN A 81 -0.32 46.84 -12.84
C ASN A 81 -0.18 45.39 -12.31
N LEU A 82 -0.38 45.19 -11.02
CA LEU A 82 -0.26 43.85 -10.42
C LEU A 82 -1.45 43.62 -9.46
N ASN A 83 -2.18 42.53 -9.68
CA ASN A 83 -3.03 41.93 -8.69
C ASN A 83 -2.45 40.58 -8.29
N TYR A 84 -2.37 40.27 -7.01
CA TYR A 84 -1.86 39.02 -6.50
C TYR A 84 -2.79 38.46 -5.45
N ILE A 85 -2.74 37.14 -5.27
CA ILE A 85 -3.54 36.46 -4.23
C ILE A 85 -2.61 35.83 -3.23
N VAL A 86 -2.75 36.19 -1.96
CA VAL A 86 -1.99 35.67 -0.84
C VAL A 86 -2.61 34.34 -0.40
N SER A 87 -1.78 33.31 -0.34
CA SER A 87 -2.17 32.00 0.17
C SER A 87 -2.06 31.96 1.70
N ASN A 88 -2.96 31.21 2.32
CA ASN A 88 -2.92 30.91 3.75
C ASN A 88 -2.02 29.71 4.09
N LEU A 89 -1.25 29.19 3.13
CA LEU A 89 -0.27 28.16 3.35
C LEU A 89 0.78 28.62 4.37
N ASP A 90 0.82 27.96 5.51
CA ASP A 90 1.78 28.25 6.59
C ASP A 90 2.44 26.96 7.09
N LEU A 91 3.71 26.81 6.74
CA LEU A 91 4.51 25.64 7.15
C LEU A 91 4.56 25.45 8.67
N LYS A 92 4.55 26.55 9.44
CA LYS A 92 4.50 26.47 10.91
C LYS A 92 3.22 25.79 11.37
N SER A 93 2.11 26.23 10.84
CA SER A 93 0.79 25.66 11.17
C SER A 93 0.68 24.20 10.77
N GLU A 94 1.22 23.81 9.60
CA GLU A 94 1.26 22.42 9.19
C GLU A 94 2.08 21.55 10.17
N ILE A 95 3.27 22.01 10.57
CA ILE A 95 4.13 21.30 11.53
C ILE A 95 3.44 21.19 12.90
N ILE A 96 2.84 22.26 13.41
CA ILE A 96 2.12 22.26 14.68
C ILE A 96 0.94 21.30 14.63
N ASN A 97 0.19 21.31 13.55
CA ASN A 97 -0.95 20.40 13.39
C ASN A 97 -0.50 18.94 13.26
N PHE A 98 0.62 18.67 12.58
CA PHE A 98 1.15 17.31 12.54
C PHE A 98 1.69 16.86 13.90
N SER A 99 2.23 17.75 14.71
CA SER A 99 2.68 17.43 16.07
C SER A 99 1.54 16.95 16.99
N LYS A 100 0.28 17.27 16.68
CA LYS A 100 -0.90 16.73 17.38
C LYS A 100 -1.14 15.25 17.01
N ILE A 101 -0.76 14.83 15.81
CA ILE A 101 -0.86 13.43 15.37
C ILE A 101 0.21 12.60 16.05
N LYS A 102 1.44 13.11 16.07
CA LYS A 102 2.61 12.48 16.68
C LYS A 102 3.46 13.55 17.31
N ASN A 103 3.63 13.49 18.63
CA ASN A 103 4.54 14.40 19.32
C ASN A 103 5.99 14.09 18.96
N PHE A 104 6.78 15.11 18.65
CA PHE A 104 8.20 15.02 18.27
C PHE A 104 8.96 16.30 18.66
N LYS A 105 10.27 16.17 18.82
CA LYS A 105 11.19 17.30 19.12
C LYS A 105 12.12 17.61 17.97
N LYS A 106 12.33 16.66 17.07
CA LYS A 106 13.16 16.84 15.88
C LYS A 106 12.36 16.55 14.62
N LEU A 107 12.49 17.43 13.64
CA LEU A 107 11.84 17.30 12.35
C LEU A 107 12.89 17.45 11.24
N SER A 108 13.02 16.44 10.39
CA SER A 108 13.80 16.51 9.16
C SER A 108 12.90 16.89 8.00
N VAL A 109 13.11 18.06 7.42
CA VAL A 109 12.32 18.55 6.27
C VAL A 109 13.12 18.32 5.00
N LEU A 110 12.62 17.42 4.15
CA LEU A 110 13.24 17.12 2.86
C LEU A 110 12.76 18.11 1.81
N ILE A 111 13.69 18.85 1.23
CA ILE A 111 13.40 19.92 0.28
C ILE A 111 14.18 19.76 -1.02
N GLY A 112 13.51 19.99 -2.14
CA GLY A 112 14.17 20.16 -3.44
C GLY A 112 14.71 21.59 -3.60
N LYS A 113 15.39 21.80 -4.72
CA LYS A 113 16.03 23.08 -5.04
C LYS A 113 15.02 24.25 -5.15
N GLU A 114 13.83 23.98 -5.66
CA GLU A 114 12.78 24.99 -5.76
C GLU A 114 12.34 25.49 -4.39
N MET A 115 12.12 24.57 -3.46
CA MET A 115 11.72 24.87 -2.10
C MET A 115 12.82 25.58 -1.31
N GLU A 116 14.08 25.23 -1.55
CA GLU A 116 15.24 25.93 -0.95
C GLU A 116 15.21 27.43 -1.26
N ASN A 117 14.92 27.81 -2.51
CA ASN A 117 14.84 29.20 -2.91
C ASN A 117 13.69 29.96 -2.21
N ILE A 118 12.56 29.26 -1.98
CA ILE A 118 11.43 29.84 -1.24
C ILE A 118 11.78 30.00 0.25
N LEU A 119 12.41 29.00 0.87
CA LEU A 119 12.78 29.02 2.28
C LEU A 119 13.92 29.99 2.59
N ASN A 120 14.86 30.20 1.68
CA ASN A 120 15.92 31.20 1.83
C ASN A 120 15.37 32.63 1.92
N GLN A 121 14.15 32.86 1.45
CA GLN A 121 13.44 34.13 1.60
C GLN A 121 12.66 34.21 2.93
N MET A 122 12.69 33.15 3.76
CA MET A 122 12.08 33.06 5.09
C MET A 122 13.14 33.01 6.18
N PRO A 123 13.80 34.15 6.54
CA PRO A 123 14.85 34.13 7.56
C PRO A 123 14.27 33.74 8.92
N GLY A 124 14.99 32.86 9.61
CA GLY A 124 14.70 32.51 11.02
C GLY A 124 13.48 31.60 11.19
N PHE A 125 13.26 30.65 10.25
CA PHE A 125 12.22 29.68 10.42
C PHE A 125 12.49 28.77 11.64
N SER A 126 11.66 28.87 12.66
CA SER A 126 11.64 28.00 13.82
C SER A 126 10.21 27.76 14.27
N VAL A 127 9.96 26.56 14.80
CA VAL A 127 8.70 26.20 15.45
C VAL A 127 8.99 25.95 16.91
N ASP A 128 8.25 26.59 17.80
CA ASP A 128 8.50 26.56 19.24
C ASP A 128 8.58 25.12 19.77
N GLY A 129 9.71 24.79 20.40
CA GLY A 129 9.98 23.46 20.97
C GLY A 129 10.33 22.36 19.96
N ILE A 130 10.35 22.65 18.66
CA ILE A 130 10.70 21.69 17.60
C ILE A 130 11.97 22.17 16.90
N ASN A 131 12.99 21.31 16.87
CA ASN A 131 14.22 21.53 16.11
C ASN A 131 14.00 21.08 14.66
N VAL A 132 14.00 22.02 13.72
CA VAL A 132 13.75 21.77 12.31
C VAL A 132 15.08 21.77 11.56
N GLU A 133 15.38 20.65 10.91
CA GLU A 133 16.56 20.48 10.06
C GLU A 133 16.13 20.35 8.59
N PHE A 134 16.61 21.23 7.71
CA PHE A 134 16.35 21.15 6.29
C PHE A 134 17.40 20.30 5.61
N ILE A 135 16.97 19.24 4.91
CA ILE A 135 17.82 18.30 4.18
C ILE A 135 17.53 18.42 2.69
N LYS A 136 18.55 18.77 1.91
CA LYS A 136 18.43 18.85 0.45
C LYS A 136 18.28 17.46 -0.15
N MET A 137 17.30 17.30 -1.05
CA MET A 137 17.11 16.07 -1.81
C MET A 137 17.31 16.30 -3.30
N ASN A 138 18.04 15.39 -3.93
CA ASN A 138 18.20 15.31 -5.38
C ASN A 138 18.47 13.86 -5.78
N ASN A 139 18.53 13.58 -7.09
CA ASN A 139 18.76 12.22 -7.56
C ASN A 139 20.18 11.69 -7.26
N GLU A 140 21.15 12.56 -7.06
CA GLU A 140 22.56 12.21 -6.89
C GLU A 140 22.91 11.85 -5.44
N ASN A 141 22.23 12.49 -4.47
CA ASN A 141 22.53 12.30 -3.05
C ASN A 141 21.66 11.26 -2.34
N MET A 142 20.92 10.43 -3.08
CA MET A 142 19.98 9.45 -2.51
C MET A 142 20.58 8.54 -1.42
N PRO A 143 21.79 7.94 -1.59
CA PRO A 143 22.36 7.08 -0.53
C PRO A 143 22.62 7.84 0.78
N GLU A 144 23.15 9.07 0.70
CA GLU A 144 23.40 9.91 1.87
C GLU A 144 22.08 10.36 2.53
N LEU A 145 21.09 10.70 1.71
CA LEU A 145 19.76 11.07 2.16
C LEU A 145 19.10 9.93 2.96
N LEU A 146 19.15 8.70 2.44
CA LEU A 146 18.58 7.54 3.09
C LEU A 146 19.24 7.24 4.45
N GLU A 147 20.56 7.42 4.58
CA GLU A 147 21.24 7.27 5.86
C GLU A 147 20.85 8.37 6.87
N LYS A 148 20.70 9.62 6.42
CA LYS A 148 20.25 10.72 7.29
C LYS A 148 18.85 10.51 7.82
N ILE A 149 17.91 10.08 6.95
CA ILE A 149 16.51 9.89 7.36
C ILE A 149 16.32 8.71 8.31
N LYS A 150 17.13 7.66 8.28
CA LYS A 150 17.03 6.53 9.23
C LYS A 150 17.09 6.95 10.69
N ASN A 151 17.78 8.05 10.99
CA ASN A 151 17.94 8.60 12.32
C ASN A 151 16.96 9.74 12.63
N SER A 152 16.01 10.01 11.73
CA SER A 152 15.01 11.06 11.91
C SER A 152 13.87 10.58 12.80
N GLU A 153 13.45 11.42 13.73
CA GLU A 153 12.27 11.17 14.58
C GLU A 153 10.99 11.28 13.76
N VAL A 154 10.92 12.27 12.88
CA VAL A 154 9.82 12.56 11.95
C VAL A 154 10.40 13.18 10.68
N VAL A 155 9.78 12.87 9.54
CA VAL A 155 10.17 13.41 8.24
C VAL A 155 9.01 14.18 7.63
N ALA A 156 9.25 15.43 7.22
CA ALA A 156 8.35 16.19 6.36
C ALA A 156 8.90 16.19 4.92
N LEU A 157 8.05 15.87 3.95
CA LEU A 157 8.42 15.88 2.55
C LEU A 157 7.83 17.11 1.86
N GLY A 158 8.69 17.96 1.30
CA GLY A 158 8.32 18.93 0.27
C GLY A 158 7.94 18.24 -1.05
N PRO A 159 7.62 19.00 -2.09
CA PRO A 159 7.36 18.44 -3.41
C PRO A 159 8.54 17.59 -3.91
N ILE A 160 8.28 16.32 -4.23
CA ILE A 160 9.32 15.34 -4.63
C ILE A 160 9.45 15.19 -6.16
N LYS A 161 8.80 16.05 -6.93
CA LYS A 161 8.81 16.00 -8.42
C LYS A 161 10.23 16.11 -9.05
N GLU A 162 11.19 16.67 -8.33
CA GLU A 162 12.59 16.74 -8.76
C GLU A 162 13.30 15.37 -8.73
N LEU A 163 12.74 14.40 -8.00
CA LEU A 163 13.26 13.04 -7.97
C LEU A 163 12.67 12.21 -9.11
N SER A 164 13.47 11.34 -9.70
CA SER A 164 12.99 10.31 -10.62
C SER A 164 11.97 9.40 -9.91
N GLU A 165 11.01 8.84 -10.63
CA GLU A 165 9.99 7.92 -10.07
C GLU A 165 10.63 6.79 -9.25
N LYS A 166 11.73 6.22 -9.76
CA LYS A 166 12.50 5.21 -9.04
C LYS A 166 12.98 5.69 -7.67
N ASN A 167 13.54 6.90 -7.62
CA ASN A 167 14.07 7.48 -6.37
C ASN A 167 12.94 7.90 -5.42
N GLN A 168 11.81 8.36 -5.94
CA GLN A 168 10.62 8.60 -5.13
C GLN A 168 10.16 7.33 -4.42
N HIS A 169 10.05 6.20 -5.15
CA HIS A 169 9.68 4.91 -4.57
C HIS A 169 10.70 4.41 -3.52
N ILE A 170 11.99 4.54 -3.80
CA ILE A 170 13.06 4.15 -2.87
C ILE A 170 12.95 4.95 -1.57
N LEU A 171 12.78 6.28 -1.66
CA LEU A 171 12.66 7.16 -0.51
C LEU A 171 11.44 6.81 0.35
N LEU A 172 10.28 6.71 -0.27
CA LEU A 172 9.01 6.46 0.41
C LEU A 172 8.96 5.05 1.04
N ASN A 173 9.50 4.04 0.36
CA ASN A 173 9.65 2.70 0.92
C ASN A 173 10.59 2.71 2.12
N SER A 174 11.74 3.38 2.03
CA SER A 174 12.68 3.47 3.16
C SER A 174 12.07 4.13 4.39
N ILE A 175 11.27 5.19 4.22
CA ILE A 175 10.54 5.86 5.30
C ILE A 175 9.57 4.87 5.97
N ASN A 176 8.78 4.14 5.17
CA ASN A 176 7.77 3.21 5.67
C ASN A 176 8.40 1.96 6.32
N GLU A 177 9.45 1.38 5.73
CA GLU A 177 10.15 0.20 6.27
C GLU A 177 10.85 0.51 7.60
N ASN A 178 11.43 1.70 7.74
CA ASN A 178 12.03 2.16 8.98
C ASN A 178 10.98 2.70 9.98
N LYS A 179 9.68 2.62 9.66
CA LYS A 179 8.56 3.08 10.50
C LYS A 179 8.68 4.53 10.94
N ILE A 180 9.20 5.39 10.07
CA ILE A 180 9.39 6.81 10.35
C ILE A 180 8.07 7.54 10.08
N PRO A 181 7.51 8.27 11.07
CA PRO A 181 6.35 9.13 10.84
C PRO A 181 6.67 10.16 9.78
N SER A 182 5.82 10.29 8.78
CA SER A 182 6.06 11.21 7.68
C SER A 182 4.80 11.97 7.28
N PHE A 183 4.99 13.20 6.82
CA PHE A 183 3.90 13.98 6.26
C PHE A 183 4.38 14.80 5.07
N SER A 184 3.46 15.08 4.13
CA SER A 184 3.74 15.95 3.00
C SER A 184 3.37 17.38 3.35
N ILE A 185 4.26 18.32 3.04
CA ILE A 185 4.08 19.76 3.19
C ILE A 185 3.89 20.40 1.82
N PHE A 186 3.07 21.44 1.74
CA PHE A 186 2.75 22.18 0.50
C PHE A 186 2.23 21.28 -0.63
N SER A 187 1.53 20.19 -0.28
CA SER A 187 0.96 19.30 -1.29
C SER A 187 -0.25 19.93 -1.94
N LEU A 188 -0.19 20.12 -3.26
CA LEU A 188 -1.31 20.59 -4.08
C LEU A 188 -2.11 19.42 -4.69
N GLU A 189 -1.64 18.19 -4.53
CA GLU A 189 -2.25 17.00 -5.13
C GLU A 189 -2.88 16.13 -4.06
N ASP A 190 -4.17 15.84 -4.19
CA ASP A 190 -4.91 14.91 -3.35
C ASP A 190 -4.69 13.44 -3.75
N GLY A 191 -3.64 13.19 -4.56
CA GLY A 191 -3.34 11.90 -5.14
C GLY A 191 -2.75 10.86 -4.18
N ASN A 192 -2.28 9.76 -4.74
CA ASN A 192 -1.66 8.61 -4.05
C ASN A 192 -0.36 8.98 -3.31
N PHE A 193 -0.44 9.79 -2.27
CA PHE A 193 0.72 10.04 -1.42
C PHE A 193 0.98 8.83 -0.51
N GLN A 194 2.25 8.53 -0.28
CA GLN A 194 2.67 7.39 0.54
C GLN A 194 3.15 7.81 1.94
N THR A 195 3.09 9.11 2.28
CA THR A 195 3.32 9.61 3.64
C THR A 195 2.13 9.29 4.54
N LEU A 196 2.34 9.36 5.85
CA LEU A 196 1.28 9.09 6.84
C LEU A 196 0.15 10.12 6.78
N ALA A 197 0.49 11.40 6.56
CA ALA A 197 -0.48 12.49 6.54
C ALA A 197 -0.12 13.59 5.54
N GLN A 198 -1.11 14.34 5.11
CA GLN A 198 -0.96 15.62 4.41
C GLN A 198 -2.18 16.52 4.65
N TYR A 199 -2.04 17.80 4.37
CA TYR A 199 -3.18 18.72 4.27
C TYR A 199 -3.56 18.93 2.82
N SER A 200 -4.86 18.81 2.50
CA SER A 200 -5.40 19.16 1.19
C SER A 200 -5.71 20.66 1.14
N PHE A 201 -5.21 21.30 0.10
CA PHE A 201 -5.48 22.69 -0.22
C PHE A 201 -6.39 22.83 -1.45
N GLU A 202 -7.04 21.78 -1.89
CA GLU A 202 -7.89 21.76 -3.09
C GLU A 202 -9.00 22.82 -3.03
N LYS A 203 -9.69 22.91 -1.89
CA LYS A 203 -10.75 23.91 -1.68
C LYS A 203 -10.19 25.34 -1.78
N GLU A 204 -9.01 25.59 -1.21
CA GLU A 204 -8.32 26.86 -1.29
C GLU A 204 -7.85 27.17 -2.71
N TYR A 205 -7.29 26.19 -3.40
CA TYR A 205 -6.87 26.32 -4.80
C TYR A 205 -8.04 26.71 -5.71
N ASN A 206 -9.16 26.00 -5.61
CA ASN A 206 -10.37 26.32 -6.37
C ASN A 206 -10.91 27.72 -6.06
N LYS A 207 -10.87 28.14 -4.80
CA LYS A 207 -11.29 29.47 -4.38
C LYS A 207 -10.37 30.58 -4.95
N ARG A 208 -9.05 30.33 -4.96
CA ARG A 208 -8.06 31.25 -5.58
C ARG A 208 -8.32 31.44 -7.06
N ILE A 209 -8.53 30.33 -7.81
CA ILE A 209 -8.84 30.41 -9.24
C ILE A 209 -10.11 31.22 -9.46
N ARG A 210 -11.16 30.98 -8.69
CA ARG A 210 -12.42 31.74 -8.78
C ARG A 210 -12.21 33.20 -8.46
N THR A 211 -11.47 33.52 -7.39
CA THR A 211 -11.18 34.91 -7.01
C THR A 211 -10.38 35.63 -8.10
N MET A 212 -9.39 34.93 -8.69
CA MET A 212 -8.64 35.49 -9.81
C MET A 212 -9.52 35.73 -11.04
N ALA A 213 -10.39 34.79 -11.40
CA ALA A 213 -11.31 34.97 -12.51
C ALA A 213 -12.26 36.17 -12.28
N VAL A 214 -12.77 36.35 -11.05
CA VAL A 214 -13.59 37.53 -10.66
C VAL A 214 -12.76 38.80 -10.73
N ASN A 215 -11.52 38.80 -10.26
CA ASN A 215 -10.63 39.97 -10.33
C ASN A 215 -10.33 40.36 -11.79
N ILE A 216 -10.07 39.39 -12.67
CA ILE A 216 -9.90 39.64 -14.11
C ILE A 216 -11.18 40.26 -14.71
N SER A 217 -12.36 39.70 -14.40
CA SER A 217 -13.62 40.24 -14.87
C SER A 217 -13.83 41.69 -14.41
N GLN A 218 -13.59 41.98 -13.12
CA GLN A 218 -13.73 43.34 -12.57
C GLN A 218 -12.72 44.32 -13.19
N TYR A 219 -11.52 43.88 -13.54
CA TYR A 219 -10.54 44.66 -14.26
C TYR A 219 -11.05 45.01 -15.69
N LEU A 220 -11.57 44.01 -16.40
CA LEU A 220 -12.16 44.21 -17.74
C LEU A 220 -13.38 45.14 -17.71
N ASP A 221 -14.11 45.17 -16.57
CA ASP A 221 -15.22 46.12 -16.32
C ASP A 221 -14.74 47.52 -15.90
N GLY A 222 -13.40 47.80 -15.92
CA GLY A 222 -12.81 49.09 -15.68
C GLY A 222 -12.34 49.38 -14.26
N LYS A 223 -12.36 48.40 -13.34
CA LYS A 223 -11.75 48.61 -12.02
C LYS A 223 -10.22 48.59 -12.12
N LYS A 224 -9.56 49.35 -11.25
CA LYS A 224 -8.11 49.37 -11.18
C LYS A 224 -7.60 48.13 -10.49
N LEU A 225 -6.44 47.52 -10.96
CA LEU A 225 -5.81 46.37 -10.32
C LEU A 225 -5.44 46.65 -8.85
N SER A 226 -5.01 47.89 -8.55
CA SER A 226 -4.67 48.31 -7.19
C SER A 226 -5.82 48.19 -6.19
N ASP A 227 -7.05 48.20 -6.65
CA ASP A 227 -8.26 48.20 -5.81
C ASP A 227 -8.91 46.81 -5.71
N LEU A 228 -8.32 45.83 -6.39
CA LEU A 228 -8.80 44.45 -6.36
C LEU A 228 -8.29 43.70 -5.13
N PRO A 229 -9.14 42.83 -4.53
CA PRO A 229 -8.78 42.09 -3.33
C PRO A 229 -7.63 41.13 -3.58
N ILE A 230 -6.78 40.96 -2.56
CA ILE A 230 -5.63 40.06 -2.58
C ILE A 230 -5.77 38.87 -1.61
N TYR A 231 -6.80 38.89 -0.81
CA TYR A 231 -7.07 37.86 0.20
C TYR A 231 -8.26 37.00 -0.21
N ILE A 232 -8.12 35.70 0.06
CA ILE A 232 -9.27 34.81 0.12
C ILE A 232 -9.57 34.50 1.59
N GLU A 233 -10.85 34.36 1.90
CA GLU A 233 -11.27 33.89 3.21
C GLU A 233 -10.66 32.54 3.51
N ALA A 234 -9.98 32.36 4.64
CA ALA A 234 -9.31 31.15 5.01
C ALA A 234 -10.31 30.00 5.18
N ASN A 235 -10.16 28.96 4.39
CA ASN A 235 -10.75 27.66 4.72
C ASN A 235 -9.72 26.88 5.54
N GLN A 236 -10.18 26.15 6.56
CA GLN A 236 -9.29 25.21 7.22
C GLN A 236 -8.93 24.11 6.22
N PRO A 237 -7.63 23.82 6.03
CA PRO A 237 -7.22 22.76 5.14
C PRO A 237 -7.72 21.41 5.68
N GLU A 238 -8.16 20.54 4.79
CA GLU A 238 -8.62 19.20 5.13
C GLU A 238 -7.43 18.29 5.41
N LEU A 239 -7.38 17.70 6.60
CA LEU A 239 -6.37 16.70 6.91
C LEU A 239 -6.70 15.38 6.19
N ILE A 240 -5.74 14.84 5.46
CA ILE A 240 -5.84 13.53 4.81
C ILE A 240 -4.86 12.57 5.49
N LEU A 241 -5.34 11.40 5.89
CA LEU A 241 -4.57 10.34 6.52
C LEU A 241 -4.50 9.12 5.62
N ASN A 242 -3.29 8.59 5.43
CA ASN A 242 -3.05 7.38 4.66
C ASN A 242 -3.06 6.17 5.60
N MET A 243 -4.12 5.38 5.54
CA MET A 243 -4.32 4.24 6.42
C MET A 243 -3.31 3.12 6.19
N GLU A 244 -2.80 2.96 4.97
CA GLU A 244 -1.72 2.00 4.68
C GLU A 244 -0.42 2.40 5.37
N SER A 245 -0.04 3.68 5.32
CA SER A 245 1.16 4.18 6.01
C SER A 245 1.00 4.16 7.53
N ILE A 246 -0.19 4.44 8.06
CA ILE A 246 -0.52 4.28 9.49
C ILE A 246 -0.28 2.84 9.93
N LYS A 247 -0.76 1.86 9.16
CA LYS A 247 -0.56 0.43 9.45
C LYS A 247 0.92 0.03 9.40
N LYS A 248 1.65 0.45 8.36
CA LYS A 248 3.08 0.12 8.19
C LYS A 248 3.95 0.70 9.30
N THR A 249 3.70 1.93 9.69
CA THR A 249 4.44 2.62 10.76
C THR A 249 3.99 2.20 12.16
N GLY A 250 2.75 1.74 12.32
CA GLY A 250 2.12 1.43 13.61
C GLY A 250 1.75 2.68 14.42
N ILE A 251 1.72 3.86 13.79
CA ILE A 251 1.41 5.14 14.43
C ILE A 251 -0.05 5.46 14.20
N TRP A 252 -0.86 5.28 15.23
CA TRP A 252 -2.28 5.56 15.19
C TRP A 252 -2.55 6.95 15.75
N PRO A 253 -3.15 7.87 14.97
CA PRO A 253 -3.62 9.16 15.47
C PRO A 253 -4.73 8.98 16.51
N ASP A 254 -4.89 9.99 17.35
CA ASP A 254 -6.00 10.03 18.28
C ASP A 254 -7.35 9.97 17.56
N TRP A 255 -8.33 9.46 18.26
CA TRP A 255 -9.69 9.27 17.77
C TRP A 255 -10.31 10.53 17.15
N THR A 256 -10.13 11.69 17.77
CA THR A 256 -10.64 12.97 17.29
C THR A 256 -10.05 13.35 15.92
N ILE A 257 -8.77 13.07 15.73
CA ILE A 257 -8.05 13.33 14.48
C ILE A 257 -8.55 12.39 13.37
N LEU A 258 -8.76 11.10 13.69
CA LEU A 258 -9.33 10.13 12.74
C LEU A 258 -10.76 10.52 12.34
N ALA A 259 -11.54 11.09 13.25
CA ALA A 259 -12.90 11.54 12.98
C ALA A 259 -12.96 12.73 12.00
N GLU A 260 -12.04 13.67 12.13
CA GLU A 260 -12.00 14.88 11.31
C GLU A 260 -11.30 14.66 9.96
N ALA A 261 -10.29 13.81 9.91
CA ALA A 261 -9.48 13.58 8.71
C ALA A 261 -10.24 12.82 7.61
N LYS A 262 -9.89 13.13 6.35
CA LYS A 262 -10.24 12.29 5.19
C LYS A 262 -9.31 11.08 5.18
N LEU A 263 -9.88 9.89 5.22
CA LEU A 263 -9.10 8.66 5.29
C LEU A 263 -8.95 8.04 3.88
N ILE A 264 -7.73 7.71 3.47
CA ILE A 264 -7.44 7.10 2.16
C ILE A 264 -6.65 5.79 2.32
N ASN A 265 -6.54 5.02 1.23
CA ASN A 265 -5.77 3.78 1.14
C ASN A 265 -6.13 2.74 2.22
N PHE A 266 -7.44 2.54 2.44
CA PHE A 266 -7.94 1.49 3.33
C PHE A 266 -7.70 0.10 2.78
N ILE A 267 -7.84 -0.03 1.45
CA ILE A 267 -7.61 -1.24 0.69
C ILE A 267 -6.53 -0.88 -0.30
N PRO A 268 -5.42 -1.61 -0.34
CA PRO A 268 -4.40 -1.40 -1.36
C PRO A 268 -5.04 -1.44 -2.75
N ASN A 269 -4.70 -0.48 -3.60
CA ASN A 269 -5.08 -0.55 -5.00
C ASN A 269 -4.46 -1.81 -5.60
N SER A 270 -5.20 -2.50 -6.48
CA SER A 270 -4.71 -3.69 -7.16
C SER A 270 -3.35 -3.40 -7.80
N SER A 271 -2.31 -4.06 -7.29
CA SER A 271 -0.97 -3.92 -7.88
C SER A 271 -0.85 -4.84 -9.11
N PRO A 272 0.12 -4.59 -10.00
CA PRO A 272 0.40 -5.48 -11.13
C PRO A 272 0.69 -6.92 -10.72
N ASN A 273 1.02 -7.15 -9.45
CA ASN A 273 1.35 -8.45 -8.87
C ASN A 273 0.19 -9.07 -8.06
N SER A 274 -1.05 -8.64 -8.26
CA SER A 274 -2.20 -9.24 -7.60
C SER A 274 -2.44 -10.66 -8.10
N MET A 275 -2.69 -11.60 -7.17
CA MET A 275 -2.86 -13.02 -7.46
C MET A 275 -4.33 -13.37 -7.61
N ASN A 276 -4.64 -14.20 -8.61
CA ASN A 276 -5.96 -14.77 -8.79
C ASN A 276 -6.10 -16.12 -8.06
N LEU A 277 -7.32 -16.63 -7.95
CA LEU A 277 -7.61 -17.90 -7.26
C LEU A 277 -6.83 -19.08 -7.83
N LYS A 278 -6.68 -19.17 -9.17
CA LYS A 278 -5.97 -20.27 -9.84
C LYS A 278 -4.48 -20.30 -9.44
N GLU A 279 -3.83 -19.14 -9.42
CA GLU A 279 -2.43 -19.00 -9.01
C GLU A 279 -2.24 -19.40 -7.54
N LEU A 280 -3.14 -18.95 -6.65
CA LEU A 280 -3.08 -19.29 -5.24
C LEU A 280 -3.25 -20.80 -5.00
N ILE A 281 -4.17 -21.47 -5.73
CA ILE A 281 -4.35 -22.92 -5.66
C ILE A 281 -3.07 -23.63 -6.12
N GLN A 282 -2.44 -23.19 -7.20
CA GLN A 282 -1.18 -23.79 -7.64
C GLN A 282 -0.07 -23.65 -6.60
N ILE A 283 0.03 -22.47 -5.96
CA ILE A 283 0.98 -22.24 -4.87
C ILE A 283 0.68 -23.17 -3.70
N ALA A 284 -0.59 -23.29 -3.29
CA ALA A 284 -1.02 -24.16 -2.20
C ALA A 284 -0.64 -25.63 -2.45
N LEU A 285 -0.97 -26.16 -3.63
CA LEU A 285 -0.70 -27.54 -4.00
C LEU A 285 0.81 -27.85 -4.05
N ASN A 286 1.62 -26.91 -4.54
CA ASN A 286 3.06 -27.06 -4.64
C ASN A 286 3.77 -26.96 -3.29
N ASN A 287 3.27 -26.11 -2.40
CA ASN A 287 3.92 -25.79 -1.14
C ASN A 287 3.38 -26.60 0.06
N SER A 288 2.31 -27.40 -0.11
CA SER A 288 1.66 -28.09 0.99
C SER A 288 2.55 -29.17 1.63
N PRO A 289 2.95 -29.02 2.91
CA PRO A 289 3.69 -30.06 3.62
C PRO A 289 2.89 -31.35 3.76
N LYS A 290 1.57 -31.24 3.97
CA LYS A 290 0.66 -32.39 4.11
C LYS A 290 0.64 -33.26 2.85
N ILE A 291 0.52 -32.64 1.67
CA ILE A 291 0.55 -33.37 0.39
C ILE A 291 1.94 -34.01 0.17
N ASN A 292 3.01 -33.31 0.52
CA ASN A 292 4.37 -33.87 0.41
C ASN A 292 4.58 -35.08 1.31
N ILE A 293 4.06 -35.07 2.54
CA ILE A 293 4.09 -36.22 3.46
C ILE A 293 3.33 -37.39 2.83
N LEU A 294 2.11 -37.20 2.34
CA LEU A 294 1.32 -38.26 1.71
C LEU A 294 2.00 -38.85 0.47
N LYS A 295 2.70 -38.02 -0.33
CA LYS A 295 3.50 -38.50 -1.47
C LYS A 295 4.65 -39.41 -1.00
N LYS A 296 5.32 -39.06 0.11
CA LYS A 296 6.36 -39.92 0.70
C LYS A 296 5.79 -41.20 1.29
N GLU A 297 4.61 -41.18 1.86
CA GLU A 297 3.90 -42.39 2.30
C GLU A 297 3.54 -43.31 1.12
N LEU A 298 3.16 -42.72 -0.03
CA LEU A 298 2.94 -43.50 -1.26
C LEU A 298 4.22 -44.13 -1.77
N ASP A 299 5.35 -43.43 -1.72
CA ASP A 299 6.67 -43.98 -2.06
C ASP A 299 7.01 -45.17 -1.13
N LEU A 300 6.80 -45.02 0.18
CA LEU A 300 6.98 -46.10 1.16
C LEU A 300 6.07 -47.29 0.87
N ALA A 301 4.80 -47.07 0.53
CA ALA A 301 3.88 -48.16 0.15
C ALA A 301 4.39 -48.90 -1.09
N SER A 302 4.97 -48.18 -2.05
CA SER A 302 5.57 -48.78 -3.26
C SER A 302 6.83 -49.62 -2.92
N LEU A 303 7.69 -49.10 -2.04
CA LEU A 303 8.87 -49.83 -1.57
C LEU A 303 8.52 -51.08 -0.77
N ASN A 304 7.42 -51.06 0.00
CA ASN A 304 6.93 -52.26 0.70
C ASN A 304 6.50 -53.38 -0.26
N ILE A 305 5.89 -53.03 -1.39
CA ILE A 305 5.57 -53.98 -2.46
C ILE A 305 6.87 -54.58 -3.04
N ASP A 306 7.87 -53.76 -3.31
CA ASP A 306 9.13 -54.21 -3.86
C ASP A 306 9.90 -55.06 -2.85
N LYS A 307 9.81 -54.77 -1.55
CA LYS A 307 10.34 -55.61 -0.47
C LYS A 307 9.70 -57.01 -0.48
N VAL A 308 8.37 -57.12 -0.62
CA VAL A 308 7.72 -58.43 -0.72
C VAL A 308 8.15 -59.14 -2.02
N LYS A 309 8.19 -58.46 -3.15
CA LYS A 309 8.72 -59.04 -4.41
C LYS A 309 10.15 -59.55 -4.28
N SER A 310 10.99 -58.91 -3.46
CA SER A 310 12.36 -59.31 -3.25
C SER A 310 12.48 -60.72 -2.58
N ASN A 311 11.44 -61.18 -1.85
CA ASN A 311 11.41 -62.48 -1.28
C ASN A 311 11.30 -63.61 -2.31
N TYR A 312 10.88 -63.30 -3.54
CA TYR A 312 10.91 -64.25 -4.69
C TYR A 312 12.26 -64.29 -5.41
N LYS A 313 13.17 -63.36 -5.09
CA LYS A 313 14.51 -63.37 -5.69
C LYS A 313 15.39 -64.41 -4.99
N PRO A 314 16.38 -64.99 -5.69
CA PRO A 314 17.37 -65.87 -5.05
C PRO A 314 18.09 -65.11 -3.94
N LYS A 315 18.18 -65.79 -2.76
CA LYS A 315 18.98 -65.35 -1.61
C LYS A 315 20.21 -66.24 -1.54
N ILE A 316 21.35 -65.59 -1.42
CA ILE A 316 22.65 -66.28 -1.25
C ILE A 316 23.18 -65.97 0.14
N ASP A 317 23.23 -66.92 1.01
CA ASP A 317 23.77 -66.81 2.35
C ASP A 317 25.09 -67.51 2.42
N ALA A 318 26.15 -66.86 2.87
CA ALA A 318 27.44 -67.40 3.13
C ALA A 318 27.68 -67.37 4.64
N ASN A 319 27.96 -68.51 5.22
CA ASN A 319 28.29 -68.67 6.63
C ASN A 319 29.63 -69.40 6.84
N ALA A 320 30.40 -68.93 7.80
CA ALA A 320 31.59 -69.58 8.27
C ALA A 320 31.56 -69.63 9.80
N THR A 321 31.73 -70.85 10.34
CA THR A 321 31.74 -71.02 11.77
C THR A 321 33.05 -71.69 12.16
N ALA A 322 33.87 -71.06 12.98
CA ALA A 322 35.01 -71.57 13.59
C ALA A 322 34.71 -71.92 15.05
N MET A 323 34.95 -73.11 15.43
CA MET A 323 34.76 -73.56 16.82
C MET A 323 36.09 -74.19 17.31
N ILE A 324 36.53 -73.74 18.46
CA ILE A 324 37.68 -74.31 19.18
C ILE A 324 37.16 -74.80 20.55
N ILE A 325 37.39 -76.06 20.87
CA ILE A 325 37.00 -76.63 22.15
C ILE A 325 38.28 -77.13 22.88
N ASP A 326 38.18 -77.18 24.18
CA ASP A 326 39.22 -77.64 25.05
C ASP A 326 39.55 -79.07 24.76
N GLU A 327 40.81 -79.43 24.87
CA GLU A 327 41.37 -80.82 24.54
C GLU A 327 40.68 -81.91 25.36
N ASP A 328 40.50 -81.70 26.66
CA ASP A 328 39.84 -82.68 27.55
C ASP A 328 38.33 -82.85 27.18
N ARG A 329 37.70 -81.82 26.74
CA ARG A 329 36.29 -81.79 26.27
C ARG A 329 36.14 -82.40 24.89
N ALA A 330 37.10 -82.18 24.02
CA ALA A 330 37.15 -82.82 22.71
C ALA A 330 37.33 -84.35 22.81
N ALA A 331 38.17 -84.86 23.74
CA ALA A 331 38.38 -86.23 24.01
C ALA A 331 37.15 -86.99 24.55
N SER A 332 36.19 -86.31 25.14
CA SER A 332 34.92 -86.81 25.66
C SER A 332 33.79 -86.99 24.67
N ILE A 333 33.96 -86.53 23.45
CA ILE A 333 32.94 -86.50 22.37
C ILE A 333 33.31 -87.57 21.33
N LEU A 334 32.33 -88.27 20.75
CA LEU A 334 32.49 -89.37 19.76
C LEU A 334 33.23 -88.97 18.46
N THR A 335 33.48 -87.70 18.25
CA THR A 335 34.30 -87.16 17.13
C THR A 335 35.27 -86.12 17.70
N PRO A 336 36.46 -86.49 18.09
CA PRO A 336 37.40 -85.60 18.76
C PRO A 336 38.09 -84.69 17.73
N VAL A 337 37.49 -83.47 17.53
CA VAL A 337 38.12 -82.42 16.71
C VAL A 337 38.17 -81.14 17.55
N GLU A 338 39.40 -80.83 18.01
CA GLU A 338 39.66 -79.65 18.82
C GLU A 338 39.34 -78.34 18.04
N LYS A 339 39.53 -78.39 16.75
CA LYS A 339 39.36 -77.22 15.86
C LYS A 339 38.47 -77.57 14.68
N THR A 340 37.30 -76.93 14.59
CA THR A 340 36.38 -77.16 13.48
C THR A 340 36.15 -75.85 12.75
N LEU A 341 36.31 -75.85 11.44
CA LEU A 341 35.97 -74.79 10.54
C LEU A 341 34.90 -75.28 9.55
N ASN A 342 33.70 -74.79 9.65
CA ASN A 342 32.63 -75.06 8.71
C ASN A 342 32.35 -73.81 7.86
N ALA A 343 32.42 -73.92 6.56
CA ALA A 343 32.03 -72.88 5.63
C ALA A 343 30.97 -73.45 4.68
N GLY A 344 29.92 -72.69 4.50
CA GLY A 344 28.80 -73.06 3.61
C GLY A 344 28.26 -71.87 2.82
N VAL A 345 27.82 -72.19 1.63
CA VAL A 345 27.04 -71.22 0.79
C VAL A 345 25.70 -71.85 0.47
N THR A 346 24.64 -71.18 0.85
CA THR A 346 23.26 -71.62 0.60
C THR A 346 22.55 -70.69 -0.34
N LEU A 347 22.00 -71.20 -1.44
CA LEU A 347 21.10 -70.51 -2.36
C LEU A 347 19.69 -70.98 -2.05
N THR A 348 18.86 -70.03 -1.67
CA THR A 348 17.42 -70.23 -1.41
C THR A 348 16.58 -69.37 -2.34
N GLN A 349 15.64 -69.98 -3.03
CA GLN A 349 14.68 -69.31 -3.87
C GLN A 349 13.26 -69.79 -3.62
N VAL A 350 12.35 -68.90 -3.32
CA VAL A 350 10.92 -69.18 -3.23
C VAL A 350 10.35 -69.24 -4.64
N ILE A 351 9.77 -70.33 -5.04
CA ILE A 351 9.15 -70.55 -6.35
C ILE A 351 7.67 -70.25 -6.31
N LEU A 352 6.97 -70.69 -5.27
CA LEU A 352 5.56 -70.48 -5.04
C LEU A 352 5.30 -70.34 -3.54
N ASN A 353 4.59 -69.26 -3.17
CA ASN A 353 4.12 -69.07 -1.80
C ASN A 353 2.84 -68.20 -1.83
N GLU A 354 1.73 -68.81 -1.43
CA GLU A 354 0.40 -68.20 -1.47
C GLU A 354 0.30 -67.02 -0.51
N ASP A 355 0.88 -67.13 0.68
CA ASP A 355 0.86 -66.04 1.69
C ASP A 355 1.62 -64.81 1.18
N LEU A 356 2.74 -65.00 0.48
CA LEU A 356 3.47 -63.87 -0.14
C LEU A 356 2.68 -63.22 -1.27
N ASN A 357 1.92 -64.00 -2.05
CA ASN A 357 1.02 -63.47 -3.11
C ASN A 357 -0.10 -62.65 -2.50
N MET A 358 -0.82 -63.19 -1.49
CA MET A 358 -1.85 -62.46 -0.76
C MET A 358 -1.31 -61.18 -0.15
N ASN A 359 -0.18 -61.22 0.53
CA ASN A 359 0.46 -60.07 1.14
C ASN A 359 0.81 -58.99 0.08
N LYS A 360 1.37 -59.39 -1.07
CA LYS A 360 1.64 -58.48 -2.19
C LYS A 360 0.34 -57.79 -2.68
N ASP A 361 -0.76 -58.52 -2.82
CA ASP A 361 -2.03 -57.96 -3.29
C ASP A 361 -2.66 -57.01 -2.28
N ILE A 362 -2.56 -57.29 -0.99
CA ILE A 362 -2.93 -56.41 0.10
C ILE A 362 -2.14 -55.11 0.00
N LEU A 363 -0.83 -55.16 -0.15
CA LEU A 363 0.04 -53.96 -0.26
C LEU A 363 -0.26 -53.16 -1.54
N ILE A 364 -0.61 -53.81 -2.64
CA ILE A 364 -1.08 -53.10 -3.87
C ILE A 364 -2.36 -52.31 -3.56
N LYS A 365 -3.32 -52.91 -2.85
CA LYS A 365 -4.55 -52.21 -2.43
C LYS A 365 -4.26 -51.07 -1.47
N GLN A 366 -3.35 -51.24 -0.52
CA GLN A 366 -2.92 -50.17 0.37
C GLN A 366 -2.29 -48.97 -0.39
N ARG A 367 -1.46 -49.28 -1.40
CA ARG A 367 -0.92 -48.22 -2.28
C ARG A 367 -2.03 -47.45 -3.05
N GLU A 368 -3.05 -48.17 -3.54
CA GLU A 368 -4.20 -47.55 -4.20
C GLU A 368 -4.97 -46.65 -3.23
N ILE A 369 -5.16 -47.06 -1.97
CA ILE A 369 -5.76 -46.23 -0.91
C ILE A 369 -4.91 -44.94 -0.71
N LYS A 370 -3.55 -45.07 -0.62
CA LYS A 370 -2.68 -43.92 -0.47
C LYS A 370 -2.79 -42.94 -1.64
N LYS A 371 -2.97 -43.39 -2.88
CA LYS A 371 -3.25 -42.53 -4.04
C LYS A 371 -4.59 -41.79 -3.89
N ALA A 372 -5.61 -42.49 -3.42
CA ALA A 372 -6.93 -41.83 -3.20
C ALA A 372 -6.87 -40.81 -2.05
N GLU A 373 -6.12 -41.08 -0.98
CA GLU A 373 -5.87 -40.14 0.11
C GLU A 373 -5.19 -38.86 -0.36
N ILE A 374 -4.17 -38.97 -1.24
CA ILE A 374 -3.51 -37.81 -1.84
C ILE A 374 -4.52 -36.98 -2.62
N LYS A 375 -5.31 -37.63 -3.50
CA LYS A 375 -6.29 -36.93 -4.31
C LYS A 375 -7.35 -36.21 -3.45
N LYS A 376 -7.81 -36.88 -2.37
CA LYS A 376 -8.70 -36.26 -1.41
C LYS A 376 -8.06 -35.04 -0.75
N ALA A 377 -6.81 -35.15 -0.27
CA ALA A 377 -6.10 -34.05 0.38
C ALA A 377 -5.85 -32.87 -0.58
N GLU A 378 -5.63 -33.13 -1.87
CA GLU A 378 -5.52 -32.10 -2.90
C GLU A 378 -6.85 -31.35 -3.08
N LEU A 379 -7.98 -32.07 -3.14
CA LEU A 379 -9.32 -31.46 -3.26
C LEU A 379 -9.69 -30.66 -2.00
N ASP A 380 -9.44 -31.21 -0.81
CA ASP A 380 -9.67 -30.53 0.45
C ASP A 380 -8.88 -29.19 0.51
N LEU A 381 -7.61 -29.21 0.09
CA LEU A 381 -6.77 -28.00 0.06
C LEU A 381 -7.25 -26.97 -0.97
N VAL A 382 -7.73 -27.43 -2.13
CA VAL A 382 -8.33 -26.54 -3.14
C VAL A 382 -9.55 -25.84 -2.57
N LEU A 383 -10.44 -26.58 -1.89
CA LEU A 383 -11.63 -26.01 -1.25
C LEU A 383 -11.24 -25.00 -0.16
N GLU A 384 -10.38 -25.39 0.77
CA GLU A 384 -9.91 -24.53 1.86
C GLU A 384 -9.25 -23.23 1.34
N THR A 385 -8.49 -23.34 0.24
CA THR A 385 -7.87 -22.17 -0.40
C THR A 385 -8.94 -21.25 -1.02
N ALA A 386 -9.94 -21.81 -1.67
CA ALA A 386 -11.04 -21.05 -2.29
C ALA A 386 -11.89 -20.35 -1.24
N GLU A 387 -12.26 -21.04 -0.15
CA GLU A 387 -12.99 -20.46 0.98
C GLU A 387 -12.21 -19.31 1.62
N ALA A 388 -10.91 -19.47 1.87
CA ALA A 388 -10.08 -18.43 2.44
C ALA A 388 -9.91 -17.23 1.49
N TYR A 389 -9.80 -17.47 0.18
CA TYR A 389 -9.78 -16.42 -0.83
C TYR A 389 -11.06 -15.60 -0.82
N MET A 390 -12.22 -16.27 -0.81
CA MET A 390 -13.53 -15.61 -0.75
C MET A 390 -13.73 -14.85 0.57
N ALA A 391 -13.25 -15.39 1.69
CA ALA A 391 -13.27 -14.70 2.97
C ALA A 391 -12.54 -13.35 2.92
N VAL A 392 -11.36 -13.28 2.26
CA VAL A 392 -10.66 -12.02 2.06
C VAL A 392 -11.50 -11.04 1.23
N LEU A 393 -12.02 -11.47 0.08
CA LEU A 393 -12.83 -10.61 -0.80
C LEU A 393 -14.08 -10.09 -0.11
N LYS A 394 -14.75 -10.93 0.70
CA LYS A 394 -15.92 -10.54 1.50
C LYS A 394 -15.57 -9.41 2.47
N VAL A 395 -14.47 -9.54 3.22
CA VAL A 395 -14.07 -8.52 4.19
C VAL A 395 -13.59 -7.23 3.47
N GLU A 396 -12.89 -7.33 2.34
CA GLU A 396 -12.54 -6.17 1.52
C GLU A 396 -13.77 -5.43 0.98
N SER A 397 -14.80 -6.16 0.55
CA SER A 397 -16.07 -5.56 0.13
C SER A 397 -16.80 -4.89 1.30
N SER A 398 -16.80 -5.51 2.49
CA SER A 398 -17.33 -4.90 3.71
C SER A 398 -16.61 -3.60 4.05
N ALA A 399 -15.29 -3.55 3.90
CA ALA A 399 -14.51 -2.33 4.15
C ALA A 399 -14.90 -1.18 3.21
N LYS A 400 -15.19 -1.48 1.93
CA LYS A 400 -15.71 -0.47 0.98
C LYS A 400 -17.05 0.10 1.44
N ILE A 401 -17.96 -0.76 1.92
CA ILE A 401 -19.26 -0.34 2.46
C ILE A 401 -19.07 0.54 3.70
N GLN A 402 -18.21 0.11 4.64
CA GLN A 402 -17.97 0.89 5.86
C GLN A 402 -17.33 2.25 5.57
N LYS A 403 -16.44 2.33 4.58
CA LYS A 403 -15.90 3.60 4.09
C LYS A 403 -17.00 4.54 3.59
N ASN A 404 -17.89 4.03 2.74
CA ASN A 404 -18.98 4.84 2.19
C ASN A 404 -19.94 5.30 3.31
N ASN A 405 -20.23 4.44 4.30
CA ASN A 405 -21.01 4.80 5.47
C ASN A 405 -20.35 5.90 6.30
N LEU A 406 -19.03 5.83 6.47
CA LEU A 406 -18.26 6.87 7.16
C LEU A 406 -18.38 8.22 6.44
N GLU A 407 -18.18 8.24 5.12
CA GLU A 407 -18.29 9.46 4.32
C GLU A 407 -19.71 10.06 4.39
N LEU A 408 -20.74 9.20 4.33
CA LEU A 408 -22.13 9.63 4.50
C LEU A 408 -22.39 10.22 5.89
N THR A 409 -21.89 9.58 6.94
CA THR A 409 -22.05 10.05 8.31
C THR A 409 -21.34 11.39 8.53
N LYS A 410 -20.12 11.58 7.98
CA LYS A 410 -19.43 12.88 7.99
C LYS A 410 -20.26 13.98 7.34
N ARG A 411 -20.80 13.70 6.16
CA ARG A 411 -21.66 14.66 5.45
C ARG A 411 -22.92 15.02 6.24
N ASN A 412 -23.53 14.03 6.88
CA ASN A 412 -24.71 14.26 7.73
C ASN A 412 -24.37 15.12 8.95
N LEU A 413 -23.19 14.94 9.56
CA LEU A 413 -22.70 15.77 10.65
C LEU A 413 -22.48 17.23 10.19
N GLU A 414 -21.86 17.41 9.02
CA GLU A 414 -21.66 18.76 8.42
C GLU A 414 -23.01 19.46 8.20
N LEU A 415 -23.98 18.78 7.59
CA LEU A 415 -25.33 19.30 7.39
C LEU A 415 -26.05 19.61 8.71
N ALA A 416 -25.84 18.83 9.75
CA ALA A 416 -26.41 19.09 11.07
C ALA A 416 -25.81 20.37 11.70
N LYS A 417 -24.51 20.59 11.54
CA LYS A 417 -23.82 21.82 11.97
C LYS A 417 -24.37 23.05 11.23
N GLU A 418 -24.47 22.98 9.91
CA GLU A 418 -25.03 24.06 9.08
C GLU A 418 -26.49 24.41 9.46
N ARG A 419 -27.33 23.39 9.67
CA ARG A 419 -28.73 23.59 10.12
C ARG A 419 -28.82 24.21 11.50
N LYS A 420 -27.90 23.89 12.39
CA LYS A 420 -27.82 24.53 13.71
C LYS A 420 -27.45 26.01 13.57
N GLU A 421 -26.43 26.31 12.77
CA GLU A 421 -26.03 27.72 12.49
C GLU A 421 -27.17 28.52 11.90
N ALA A 422 -27.98 27.90 11.02
CA ALA A 422 -29.20 28.49 10.47
C ALA A 422 -30.39 28.55 11.45
N GLY A 423 -30.22 28.03 12.69
CA GLY A 423 -31.29 28.02 13.69
C GLY A 423 -32.42 27.01 13.44
N ILE A 424 -32.22 26.03 12.54
CA ILE A 424 -33.21 25.03 12.09
C ILE A 424 -33.19 23.78 12.96
N SER A 425 -32.01 23.42 13.54
CA SER A 425 -31.85 22.21 14.39
C SER A 425 -31.14 22.51 15.69
N GLY A 426 -31.27 21.58 16.65
CA GLY A 426 -30.66 21.70 17.99
C GLY A 426 -29.31 21.02 18.10
N GLN A 427 -28.64 21.22 19.23
CA GLN A 427 -27.33 20.60 19.57
C GLN A 427 -27.42 19.06 19.64
N ALA A 428 -28.60 18.52 19.95
CA ALA A 428 -28.81 17.07 20.09
C ALA A 428 -28.54 16.29 18.79
N ASP A 429 -28.89 16.88 17.63
CA ASP A 429 -28.61 16.27 16.32
C ASP A 429 -27.10 16.16 16.06
N ILE A 430 -26.33 17.19 16.42
CA ILE A 430 -24.88 17.16 16.30
C ILE A 430 -24.29 16.04 17.14
N TYR A 431 -24.66 15.93 18.43
CA TYR A 431 -24.16 14.87 19.33
C TYR A 431 -24.54 13.47 18.82
N ARG A 432 -25.72 13.32 18.23
CA ARG A 432 -26.12 12.05 17.61
C ARG A 432 -25.19 11.67 16.46
N PHE A 433 -24.96 12.58 15.52
CA PHE A 433 -24.08 12.30 14.37
C PHE A 433 -22.60 12.18 14.79
N GLU A 434 -22.12 12.86 15.80
CA GLU A 434 -20.79 12.65 16.39
C GLU A 434 -20.65 11.23 16.97
N SER A 435 -21.71 10.73 17.65
CA SER A 435 -21.73 9.36 18.15
C SER A 435 -21.78 8.34 17.00
N GLU A 436 -22.58 8.57 15.96
CA GLU A 436 -22.63 7.72 14.77
C GLU A 436 -21.31 7.72 14.01
N LEU A 437 -20.65 8.88 13.91
CA LEU A 437 -19.31 9.01 13.32
C LEU A 437 -18.29 8.15 14.07
N SER A 438 -18.31 8.23 15.39
CA SER A 438 -17.43 7.44 16.25
C SER A 438 -17.62 5.93 16.04
N LYS A 439 -18.87 5.46 15.93
CA LYS A 439 -19.19 4.06 15.62
C LYS A 439 -18.71 3.66 14.22
N SER A 440 -18.94 4.51 13.22
CA SER A 440 -18.54 4.23 11.83
C SER A 440 -17.03 4.09 11.68
N ILE A 441 -16.25 4.91 12.38
CA ILE A 441 -14.79 4.80 12.37
C ILE A 441 -14.34 3.52 13.07
N SER A 442 -14.89 3.20 14.24
CA SER A 442 -14.58 1.93 14.95
C SER A 442 -14.84 0.73 14.07
N SER A 443 -16.00 0.68 13.42
CA SER A 443 -16.37 -0.41 12.51
C SER A 443 -15.43 -0.51 11.31
N LEU A 444 -14.99 0.62 10.78
CA LEU A 444 -14.02 0.64 9.67
C LEU A 444 -12.66 0.11 10.10
N VAL A 445 -12.13 0.57 11.25
CA VAL A 445 -10.84 0.10 11.80
C VAL A 445 -10.90 -1.41 12.09
N GLU A 446 -11.98 -1.89 12.71
CA GLU A 446 -12.19 -3.31 12.95
C GLU A 446 -12.20 -4.12 11.65
N THR A 447 -12.89 -3.63 10.63
CA THR A 447 -12.93 -4.30 9.32
C THR A 447 -11.56 -4.34 8.66
N MET A 448 -10.74 -3.30 8.81
CA MET A 448 -9.36 -3.30 8.32
C MET A 448 -8.49 -4.36 8.99
N LEU A 449 -8.61 -4.52 10.31
CA LEU A 449 -7.92 -5.58 11.04
C LEU A 449 -8.38 -6.97 10.57
N ASN A 450 -9.67 -7.13 10.30
CA ASN A 450 -10.22 -8.38 9.78
C ASN A 450 -9.68 -8.73 8.38
N ILE A 451 -9.39 -7.74 7.52
CA ILE A 451 -8.69 -7.98 6.24
C ILE A 451 -7.32 -8.59 6.49
N ASP A 452 -6.53 -8.05 7.43
CA ASP A 452 -5.20 -8.57 7.72
C ASP A 452 -5.25 -9.99 8.30
N ILE A 453 -6.23 -10.26 9.16
CA ILE A 453 -6.47 -11.60 9.70
C ILE A 453 -6.82 -12.57 8.58
N ALA A 454 -7.74 -12.21 7.69
CA ALA A 454 -8.16 -13.05 6.58
C ALA A 454 -6.98 -13.32 5.60
N LYS A 455 -6.22 -12.28 5.24
CA LYS A 455 -5.00 -12.42 4.40
C LYS A 455 -3.94 -13.29 5.07
N THR A 456 -3.75 -13.14 6.37
CA THR A 456 -2.81 -13.99 7.14
C THR A 456 -3.25 -15.44 7.16
N ASN A 457 -4.55 -15.70 7.32
CA ASN A 457 -5.09 -17.06 7.27
C ASN A 457 -4.90 -17.68 5.88
N LEU A 458 -5.21 -16.96 4.81
CA LEU A 458 -4.95 -17.42 3.43
C LEU A 458 -3.47 -17.74 3.21
N LYS A 459 -2.54 -16.86 3.64
CA LYS A 459 -1.10 -17.12 3.55
C LYS A 459 -0.68 -18.40 4.27
N ARG A 460 -1.27 -18.69 5.43
CA ARG A 460 -0.99 -19.94 6.18
C ARG A 460 -1.46 -21.17 5.42
N ILE A 461 -2.67 -21.14 4.85
CA ILE A 461 -3.25 -22.24 4.08
C ILE A 461 -2.37 -22.58 2.87
N ILE A 462 -1.96 -21.56 2.10
CA ILE A 462 -1.13 -21.75 0.91
C ILE A 462 0.37 -21.90 1.22
N ASN A 463 0.76 -21.91 2.49
CA ASN A 463 2.15 -21.94 2.96
C ASN A 463 3.02 -20.84 2.30
N TYR A 464 2.50 -19.61 2.29
CA TYR A 464 3.15 -18.42 1.74
C TYR A 464 3.87 -17.64 2.84
N ASN A 465 4.95 -16.94 2.49
CA ASN A 465 5.70 -16.15 3.47
C ASN A 465 4.81 -15.04 4.07
N LEU A 466 4.64 -15.07 5.41
CA LEU A 466 3.79 -14.15 6.13
C LEU A 466 4.21 -12.68 6.00
N GLN A 467 5.49 -12.43 5.78
CA GLN A 467 6.06 -11.08 5.66
C GLN A 467 5.91 -10.48 4.25
N GLN A 468 5.71 -11.31 3.23
CA GLN A 468 5.50 -10.81 1.88
C GLN A 468 4.07 -10.25 1.73
N PRO A 469 3.90 -9.12 1.03
CA PRO A 469 2.56 -8.61 0.74
C PRO A 469 1.79 -9.62 -0.12
N LEU A 470 0.50 -9.78 0.17
CA LEU A 470 -0.42 -10.57 -0.63
C LEU A 470 -1.55 -9.67 -1.09
N GLU A 471 -1.62 -9.43 -2.39
CA GLU A 471 -2.70 -8.68 -3.01
C GLU A 471 -3.50 -9.61 -3.92
N LEU A 472 -4.82 -9.48 -3.85
CA LEU A 472 -5.74 -10.31 -4.60
C LEU A 472 -6.32 -9.50 -5.77
N VAL A 473 -6.61 -10.20 -6.86
CA VAL A 473 -7.36 -9.61 -7.96
C VAL A 473 -8.74 -9.21 -7.46
N ASN A 474 -9.09 -7.94 -7.65
CA ASN A 474 -10.42 -7.44 -7.27
C ASN A 474 -11.45 -7.99 -8.28
N ILE A 475 -12.39 -8.79 -7.80
CA ILE A 475 -13.43 -9.39 -8.62
C ILE A 475 -14.70 -8.55 -8.48
N ASP A 476 -15.22 -8.08 -9.59
CA ASP A 476 -16.58 -7.54 -9.65
C ASP A 476 -17.56 -8.69 -9.85
N PHE A 477 -18.24 -9.07 -8.76
CA PHE A 477 -19.25 -10.14 -8.78
C PHE A 477 -20.44 -9.83 -9.68
N ASN A 478 -20.67 -8.56 -10.05
CA ASN A 478 -21.77 -8.15 -10.92
C ASN A 478 -21.45 -8.32 -12.41
N SER A 479 -20.18 -8.44 -12.78
CA SER A 479 -19.77 -8.52 -14.20
C SER A 479 -19.91 -9.91 -14.82
N GLY A 480 -20.17 -10.94 -14.04
CA GLY A 480 -20.14 -12.33 -14.51
C GLY A 480 -18.75 -12.85 -14.86
N ASP A 481 -17.73 -11.98 -14.86
CA ASP A 481 -16.34 -12.30 -15.21
C ASP A 481 -15.71 -13.33 -14.29
N PHE A 482 -16.20 -13.43 -13.04
CA PHE A 482 -15.75 -14.45 -12.10
C PHE A 482 -16.00 -15.86 -12.63
N LEU A 483 -17.19 -16.13 -13.17
CA LEU A 483 -17.54 -17.44 -13.71
C LEU A 483 -16.78 -17.73 -15.01
N THR A 484 -16.55 -16.74 -15.86
CA THR A 484 -15.84 -16.90 -17.12
C THR A 484 -14.34 -17.04 -16.93
N SER A 485 -13.71 -16.24 -16.07
CA SER A 485 -12.27 -16.31 -15.79
C SER A 485 -11.86 -17.58 -15.03
N ASN A 486 -12.78 -18.19 -14.27
CA ASN A 486 -12.57 -19.45 -13.57
C ASN A 486 -13.25 -20.67 -14.25
N SER A 487 -13.74 -20.52 -15.47
CA SER A 487 -14.43 -21.61 -16.20
C SER A 487 -13.57 -22.89 -16.35
N GLU A 488 -12.26 -22.77 -16.52
CA GLU A 488 -11.34 -23.91 -16.56
C GLU A 488 -11.21 -24.59 -15.18
N PHE A 489 -11.27 -23.84 -14.09
CA PHE A 489 -11.27 -24.38 -12.74
C PHE A 489 -12.55 -25.17 -12.47
N PHE A 490 -13.71 -24.62 -12.84
CA PHE A 490 -15.00 -25.32 -12.74
C PHE A 490 -15.05 -26.54 -13.65
N LYS A 491 -14.47 -26.49 -14.85
CA LYS A 491 -14.28 -27.67 -15.74
C LYS A 491 -13.37 -28.73 -15.10
N TYR A 492 -12.29 -28.31 -14.45
CA TYR A 492 -11.39 -29.24 -13.76
C TYR A 492 -12.12 -29.98 -12.62
N ILE A 493 -12.91 -29.27 -11.80
CA ILE A 493 -13.71 -29.88 -10.74
C ILE A 493 -14.80 -30.78 -11.31
N SER A 494 -15.52 -30.35 -12.34
CA SER A 494 -16.60 -31.14 -12.98
C SER A 494 -16.12 -32.41 -13.65
N ASN A 495 -14.94 -32.40 -14.29
CA ASN A 495 -14.33 -33.57 -14.91
C ASN A 495 -13.85 -34.63 -13.91
N GLN A 496 -13.82 -34.31 -12.60
CA GLN A 496 -13.41 -35.24 -11.56
C GLN A 496 -14.59 -36.02 -10.93
N ASN A 497 -15.78 -36.02 -11.56
CA ASN A 497 -17.00 -36.71 -11.10
C ASN A 497 -17.50 -36.29 -9.68
N ASN A 498 -17.19 -35.09 -9.23
CA ASN A 498 -17.65 -34.53 -7.97
C ASN A 498 -18.68 -33.40 -8.19
N THR A 499 -19.76 -33.71 -8.90
CA THR A 499 -20.86 -32.78 -9.18
C THR A 499 -21.53 -32.22 -7.92
N ASN A 500 -21.57 -32.99 -6.82
CA ASN A 500 -22.19 -32.53 -5.58
C ASN A 500 -21.38 -31.42 -4.88
N LEU A 501 -20.05 -31.51 -4.87
CA LEU A 501 -19.18 -30.47 -4.29
C LEU A 501 -19.29 -29.14 -5.08
N LEU A 502 -19.49 -29.22 -6.38
CA LEU A 502 -19.68 -28.04 -7.23
C LEU A 502 -21.03 -27.36 -6.97
N ILE A 503 -22.08 -28.16 -6.80
CA ILE A 503 -23.43 -27.66 -6.54
C ILE A 503 -23.51 -27.01 -5.14
N ASP A 504 -22.91 -27.61 -4.13
CA ASP A 504 -22.85 -27.07 -2.77
C ASP A 504 -22.03 -25.77 -2.73
N PHE A 505 -20.88 -25.74 -3.42
CA PHE A 505 -20.07 -24.52 -3.53
C PHE A 505 -20.78 -23.39 -4.30
N MET A 506 -21.53 -23.72 -5.36
CA MET A 506 -22.34 -22.73 -6.08
C MET A 506 -23.54 -22.24 -5.27
N HIS A 507 -24.16 -23.09 -4.43
CA HIS A 507 -25.24 -22.71 -3.53
C HIS A 507 -24.77 -21.79 -2.40
N GLU A 508 -23.60 -22.05 -1.79
CA GLU A 508 -23.02 -21.17 -0.77
C GLU A 508 -22.58 -19.82 -1.35
N MET A 509 -22.15 -19.77 -2.60
CA MET A 509 -21.77 -18.51 -3.25
C MET A 509 -22.96 -17.66 -3.71
N ALA A 510 -24.13 -18.26 -3.87
CA ALA A 510 -25.35 -17.56 -4.31
C ALA A 510 -26.18 -17.00 -3.14
N MET A 511 -25.86 -17.36 -1.89
CA MET A 511 -26.41 -16.80 -0.64
C MET A 511 -25.49 -15.75 -0.03
#